data_233f2efff6367289489a1901f3985302
#
_entry.id   233f2efff6367289489a1901f3985302
#
_cell.length_a   1.000
_cell.length_b   1.000
_cell.length_c   1.000
_cell.angle_alpha   90.00
_cell.angle_beta   90.00
_cell.angle_gamma   90.00
#
_symmetry.space_group_name_H-M   'P 1'
#
loop_
_entity.id
_entity.type
_entity.pdbx_description
1 polymer ?
#
loop_
_entity_poly.entity_id
_entity_poly.type
_entity_poly.pdbx_seq_one_letter_code
_entity_poly.pdbx_strand_id
1 'polypeptide(L)'
;MADIFDEIDEDLKRDRTQELWTKYGKYVIAAAAAVVLGVGASQGFNAWTRSQAETSANLYHQALAADDALTQLQAQAGNMTDGYALLARFQLAAAHAAANDLVSAESAYAALAADKAVPALYQQAAQLLAVMNAPAGSDIGALQDSLSSLVDGGPWQPLALE
;
A
#
# COMPACT_ATOMS: atom_id res chain seq x y z
N MET A 1 -65.66 -2.32 27.65
CA MET A 1 -65.28 -0.90 27.73
C MET A 1 -63.77 -0.67 27.57
N ALA A 2 -62.96 -1.68 27.55
CA ALA A 2 -61.50 -1.57 27.29
C ALA A 2 -61.18 -1.35 25.79
N ASP A 3 -62.01 -1.85 24.90
CA ASP A 3 -61.79 -1.85 23.44
C ASP A 3 -61.73 -0.43 22.81
N ILE A 4 -62.51 0.49 23.31
CA ILE A 4 -62.63 1.86 22.72
C ILE A 4 -61.37 2.71 23.06
N PHE A 5 -60.74 2.48 24.19
CA PHE A 5 -59.52 3.19 24.57
C PHE A 5 -58.28 2.66 23.83
N ASP A 6 -58.26 1.37 23.53
CA ASP A 6 -57.20 0.77 22.74
C ASP A 6 -57.28 1.20 21.26
N GLU A 7 -58.49 1.32 20.70
CA GLU A 7 -58.71 1.81 19.33
C GLU A 7 -58.31 3.30 19.15
N ILE A 8 -58.60 4.15 20.16
CA ILE A 8 -58.20 5.57 20.15
C ILE A 8 -56.67 5.71 20.29
N ASP A 9 -56.02 4.89 21.12
CA ASP A 9 -54.56 4.90 21.27
C ASP A 9 -53.85 4.42 20.03
N GLU A 10 -54.42 3.48 19.28
CA GLU A 10 -53.87 2.96 18.03
C GLU A 10 -54.01 4.01 16.90
N ASP A 11 -55.12 4.69 16.80
CA ASP A 11 -55.35 5.80 15.84
C ASP A 11 -54.42 6.97 16.13
N LEU A 12 -54.22 7.36 17.38
CA LEU A 12 -53.31 8.44 17.78
C LEU A 12 -51.84 8.10 17.49
N LYS A 13 -51.44 6.86 17.67
CA LYS A 13 -50.11 6.40 17.30
C LYS A 13 -49.92 6.38 15.79
N ARG A 14 -50.91 6.00 15.05
CA ARG A 14 -50.90 5.96 13.57
C ARG A 14 -50.79 7.38 13.00
N ASP A 15 -51.58 8.33 13.51
CA ASP A 15 -51.54 9.72 13.06
C ASP A 15 -50.20 10.40 13.36
N ARG A 16 -49.62 10.19 14.54
CA ARG A 16 -48.26 10.67 14.88
C ARG A 16 -47.18 10.08 14.00
N THR A 17 -47.28 8.81 13.70
CA THR A 17 -46.31 8.12 12.81
C THR A 17 -46.41 8.65 11.39
N GLN A 18 -47.63 8.92 10.93
CA GLN A 18 -47.88 9.46 9.60
C GLN A 18 -47.41 10.92 9.47
N GLU A 19 -47.62 11.74 10.51
CA GLU A 19 -47.13 13.11 10.57
C GLU A 19 -45.58 13.17 10.57
N LEU A 20 -44.93 12.31 11.37
CA LEU A 20 -43.48 12.21 11.41
C LEU A 20 -42.92 11.72 10.05
N TRP A 21 -43.59 10.76 9.41
CA TRP A 21 -43.16 10.26 8.10
C TRP A 21 -43.34 11.32 7.02
N THR A 22 -44.42 12.09 7.03
CA THR A 22 -44.64 13.17 6.08
C THR A 22 -43.61 14.28 6.24
N LYS A 23 -43.18 14.58 7.48
CA LYS A 23 -42.21 15.63 7.78
C LYS A 23 -40.76 15.19 7.55
N TYR A 24 -40.39 13.97 7.97
CA TYR A 24 -39.02 13.50 8.01
C TYR A 24 -38.69 12.37 7.00
N GLY A 25 -39.70 11.74 6.40
CA GLY A 25 -39.51 10.59 5.50
C GLY A 25 -38.55 10.86 4.35
N LYS A 26 -38.59 12.07 3.76
CA LYS A 26 -37.64 12.47 2.72
C LYS A 26 -36.18 12.51 3.21
N TYR A 27 -35.95 12.88 4.46
CA TYR A 27 -34.60 12.90 5.04
C TYR A 27 -34.10 11.50 5.38
N VAL A 28 -35.01 10.63 5.84
CA VAL A 28 -34.69 9.22 6.11
C VAL A 28 -34.33 8.49 4.80
N ILE A 29 -35.12 8.70 3.75
CA ILE A 29 -34.83 8.15 2.43
C ILE A 29 -33.51 8.69 1.88
N ALA A 30 -33.26 10.00 2.00
CA ALA A 30 -32.01 10.61 1.57
C ALA A 30 -30.81 10.08 2.34
N ALA A 31 -30.94 9.90 3.66
CA ALA A 31 -29.88 9.29 4.48
C ALA A 31 -29.62 7.83 4.10
N ALA A 32 -30.67 7.03 3.91
CA ALA A 32 -30.54 5.66 3.45
C ALA A 32 -29.86 5.56 2.06
N ALA A 33 -30.25 6.42 1.12
CA ALA A 33 -29.63 6.50 -0.20
C ALA A 33 -28.15 6.89 -0.10
N ALA A 34 -27.79 7.86 0.76
CA ALA A 34 -26.41 8.27 0.97
C ALA A 34 -25.55 7.13 1.53
N VAL A 35 -26.07 6.33 2.45
CA VAL A 35 -25.37 5.14 2.99
C VAL A 35 -25.14 4.10 1.89
N VAL A 36 -26.18 3.79 1.10
CA VAL A 36 -26.06 2.80 0.01
C VAL A 36 -25.03 3.25 -1.03
N LEU A 37 -25.08 4.53 -1.44
CA LEU A 37 -24.11 5.08 -2.38
C LEU A 37 -22.68 5.09 -1.80
N GLY A 38 -22.53 5.45 -0.52
CA GLY A 38 -21.22 5.44 0.16
C GLY A 38 -20.60 4.02 0.23
N VAL A 39 -21.40 3.03 0.59
CA VAL A 39 -20.96 1.63 0.62
C VAL A 39 -20.66 1.13 -0.79
N GLY A 40 -21.51 1.42 -1.77
CA GLY A 40 -21.30 1.02 -3.17
C GLY A 40 -20.02 1.62 -3.75
N ALA A 41 -19.76 2.90 -3.52
CA ALA A 41 -18.55 3.57 -3.96
C ALA A 41 -17.29 2.99 -3.28
N SER A 42 -17.34 2.74 -1.96
CA SER A 42 -16.24 2.12 -1.22
C SER A 42 -15.93 0.71 -1.72
N GLN A 43 -16.95 -0.11 -1.95
CA GLN A 43 -16.76 -1.47 -2.47
C GLN A 43 -16.23 -1.48 -3.90
N GLY A 44 -16.73 -0.58 -4.76
CA GLY A 44 -16.24 -0.42 -6.12
C GLY A 44 -14.76 -0.02 -6.17
N PHE A 45 -14.35 0.94 -5.33
CA PHE A 45 -12.96 1.36 -5.21
C PHE A 45 -12.06 0.22 -4.69
N ASN A 46 -12.51 -0.51 -3.66
CA ASN A 46 -11.76 -1.66 -3.13
C ASN A 46 -11.64 -2.80 -4.15
N ALA A 47 -12.66 -3.07 -4.94
CA ALA A 47 -12.62 -4.08 -5.98
C ALA A 47 -11.64 -3.68 -7.10
N TRP A 48 -11.65 -2.40 -7.50
CA TRP A 48 -10.72 -1.88 -8.49
C TRP A 48 -9.26 -1.95 -8.03
N THR A 49 -8.95 -1.52 -6.79
CA THR A 49 -7.60 -1.61 -6.22
C THR A 49 -7.11 -3.04 -6.09
N ARG A 50 -7.98 -3.97 -5.70
CA ARG A 50 -7.65 -5.41 -5.68
C ARG A 50 -7.32 -5.95 -7.07
N SER A 51 -8.12 -5.64 -8.06
CA SER A 51 -7.90 -6.08 -9.45
C SER A 51 -6.55 -5.56 -9.99
N GLN A 52 -6.19 -4.31 -9.68
CA GLN A 52 -4.89 -3.75 -10.03
C GLN A 52 -3.73 -4.48 -9.33
N ALA A 53 -3.88 -4.79 -8.03
CA ALA A 53 -2.88 -5.54 -7.28
C ALA A 53 -2.73 -6.98 -7.80
N GLU A 54 -3.83 -7.66 -8.11
CA GLU A 54 -3.82 -9.01 -8.70
C GLU A 54 -3.13 -9.03 -10.08
N THR A 55 -3.42 -8.04 -10.92
CA THR A 55 -2.74 -7.89 -12.22
C THR A 55 -1.25 -7.70 -12.03
N SER A 56 -0.84 -6.83 -11.10
CA SER A 56 0.57 -6.58 -10.79
C SER A 56 1.27 -7.82 -10.21
N ALA A 57 0.59 -8.58 -9.35
CA ALA A 57 1.08 -9.84 -8.83
C ALA A 57 1.34 -10.86 -9.95
N ASN A 58 0.38 -10.98 -10.88
CA ASN A 58 0.51 -11.90 -12.01
C ASN A 58 1.68 -11.49 -12.93
N LEU A 59 1.83 -10.19 -13.24
CA LEU A 59 2.96 -9.68 -14.03
C LEU A 59 4.29 -9.97 -13.34
N TYR A 60 4.38 -9.73 -12.03
CA TYR A 60 5.58 -9.99 -11.24
C TYR A 60 5.94 -11.50 -11.23
N HIS A 61 4.97 -12.38 -10.98
CA HIS A 61 5.19 -13.82 -10.99
C HIS A 61 5.54 -14.36 -12.37
N GLN A 62 4.90 -13.85 -13.44
CA GLN A 62 5.24 -14.23 -14.81
C GLN A 62 6.66 -13.79 -15.17
N ALA A 63 7.05 -12.58 -14.77
CA ALA A 63 8.40 -12.09 -15.00
C ALA A 63 9.46 -12.95 -14.29
N LEU A 64 9.20 -13.35 -13.03
CA LEU A 64 10.10 -14.23 -12.28
C LEU A 64 10.20 -15.66 -12.83
N ALA A 65 9.14 -16.14 -13.47
CA ALA A 65 9.10 -17.49 -14.06
C ALA A 65 9.71 -17.57 -15.46
N ALA A 66 10.05 -16.44 -16.08
CA ALA A 66 10.66 -16.38 -17.39
C ALA A 66 12.15 -16.75 -17.34
N ASP A 67 12.68 -17.30 -18.43
CA ASP A 67 14.10 -17.64 -18.55
C ASP A 67 15.00 -16.39 -18.44
N ASP A 68 14.48 -15.22 -18.85
CA ASP A 68 15.12 -13.92 -18.78
C ASP A 68 14.45 -13.01 -17.70
N ALA A 69 14.24 -13.56 -16.51
CA ALA A 69 13.47 -12.97 -15.42
C ALA A 69 13.81 -11.49 -15.13
N LEU A 70 15.09 -11.12 -15.13
CA LEU A 70 15.54 -9.75 -14.85
C LEU A 70 15.12 -8.77 -15.93
N THR A 71 15.26 -9.17 -17.21
CA THR A 71 14.82 -8.36 -18.34
C THR A 71 13.31 -8.15 -18.32
N GLN A 72 12.55 -9.21 -18.00
CA GLN A 72 11.10 -9.15 -17.88
C GLN A 72 10.66 -8.28 -16.70
N LEU A 73 11.29 -8.42 -15.53
CA LEU A 73 11.01 -7.56 -14.37
C LEU A 73 11.25 -6.08 -14.68
N GLN A 74 12.37 -5.77 -15.33
CA GLN A 74 12.72 -4.41 -15.72
C GLN A 74 11.69 -3.83 -16.72
N ALA A 75 11.30 -4.62 -17.71
CA ALA A 75 10.32 -4.21 -18.72
C ALA A 75 8.91 -4.02 -18.14
N GLN A 76 8.51 -4.84 -17.17
CA GLN A 76 7.17 -4.86 -16.61
C GLN A 76 7.01 -3.96 -15.38
N ALA A 77 8.08 -3.52 -14.73
CA ALA A 77 8.03 -2.73 -13.50
C ALA A 77 7.15 -1.47 -13.62
N GLY A 78 7.19 -0.79 -14.77
CA GLY A 78 6.36 0.39 -15.02
C GLY A 78 4.86 0.12 -15.18
N ASN A 79 4.47 -1.14 -15.38
CA ASN A 79 3.07 -1.55 -15.53
C ASN A 79 2.48 -2.12 -14.23
N MET A 80 3.28 -2.19 -13.16
CA MET A 80 2.88 -2.71 -11.85
C MET A 80 2.42 -1.57 -10.94
N THR A 81 1.61 -1.91 -9.94
CA THR A 81 1.33 -0.99 -8.83
C THR A 81 2.60 -0.70 -8.03
N ASP A 82 2.64 0.45 -7.34
CA ASP A 82 3.83 0.95 -6.63
C ASP A 82 4.49 -0.11 -5.72
N GLY A 83 3.70 -0.94 -5.03
CA GLY A 83 4.21 -2.00 -4.18
C GLY A 83 4.96 -3.10 -4.96
N TYR A 84 4.41 -3.56 -6.08
CA TYR A 84 5.06 -4.57 -6.92
C TYR A 84 6.21 -3.99 -7.74
N ALA A 85 6.09 -2.74 -8.19
CA ALA A 85 7.21 -2.02 -8.82
C ALA A 85 8.40 -1.88 -7.87
N LEU A 86 8.12 -1.55 -6.60
CA LEU A 86 9.14 -1.50 -5.56
C LEU A 86 9.82 -2.86 -5.33
N LEU A 87 9.04 -3.94 -5.22
CA LEU A 87 9.58 -5.31 -5.11
C LEU A 87 10.45 -5.68 -6.31
N ALA A 88 10.02 -5.34 -7.52
CA ALA A 88 10.79 -5.59 -8.75
C ALA A 88 12.14 -4.84 -8.72
N ARG A 89 12.16 -3.59 -8.27
CA ARG A 89 13.41 -2.80 -8.13
C ARG A 89 14.36 -3.40 -7.09
N PHE A 90 13.86 -3.88 -5.93
CA PHE A 90 14.66 -4.59 -4.95
C PHE A 90 15.21 -5.90 -5.51
N GLN A 91 14.39 -6.66 -6.24
CA GLN A 91 14.81 -7.92 -6.86
C GLN A 91 15.91 -7.71 -7.92
N LEU A 92 15.80 -6.64 -8.73
CA LEU A 92 16.83 -6.28 -9.70
C LEU A 92 18.16 -5.93 -9.01
N ALA A 93 18.10 -5.12 -7.94
CA ALA A 93 19.28 -4.78 -7.15
C ALA A 93 19.92 -6.01 -6.52
N ALA A 94 19.13 -6.92 -5.94
CA ALA A 94 19.59 -8.18 -5.37
C ALA A 94 20.21 -9.12 -6.42
N ALA A 95 19.70 -9.11 -7.64
CA ALA A 95 20.24 -9.91 -8.73
C ALA A 95 21.62 -9.41 -9.19
N HIS A 96 21.85 -8.08 -9.22
CA HIS A 96 23.18 -7.52 -9.43
C HIS A 96 24.16 -7.99 -8.34
N ALA A 97 23.73 -7.95 -7.06
CA ALA A 97 24.54 -8.44 -5.95
C ALA A 97 24.86 -9.94 -6.09
N ALA A 98 23.87 -10.77 -6.45
CA ALA A 98 24.06 -12.20 -6.67
C ALA A 98 24.99 -12.52 -7.84
N ALA A 99 25.02 -11.65 -8.86
CA ALA A 99 25.96 -11.74 -9.98
C ALA A 99 27.35 -11.18 -9.62
N ASN A 100 27.61 -10.78 -8.38
CA ASN A 100 28.84 -10.13 -7.91
C ASN A 100 29.13 -8.79 -8.63
N ASP A 101 28.09 -8.17 -9.23
CA ASP A 101 28.13 -6.82 -9.79
C ASP A 101 27.78 -5.82 -8.67
N LEU A 102 28.72 -5.65 -7.73
CA LEU A 102 28.50 -4.85 -6.52
C LEU A 102 28.31 -3.37 -6.84
N VAL A 103 28.90 -2.85 -7.92
CA VAL A 103 28.75 -1.44 -8.35
C VAL A 103 27.31 -1.17 -8.77
N SER A 104 26.74 -2.03 -9.61
CA SER A 104 25.34 -1.89 -10.03
C SER A 104 24.38 -2.15 -8.87
N ALA A 105 24.67 -3.11 -7.98
CA ALA A 105 23.86 -3.40 -6.80
C ALA A 105 23.79 -2.21 -5.85
N GLU A 106 24.94 -1.65 -5.44
CA GLU A 106 25.03 -0.46 -4.59
C GLU A 106 24.27 0.71 -5.21
N SER A 107 24.53 1.01 -6.49
CA SER A 107 23.86 2.09 -7.20
C SER A 107 22.34 1.93 -7.23
N ALA A 108 21.84 0.69 -7.49
CA ALA A 108 20.41 0.41 -7.53
C ALA A 108 19.76 0.56 -6.14
N TYR A 109 20.40 0.08 -5.09
CA TYR A 109 19.91 0.27 -3.71
C TYR A 109 20.00 1.75 -3.27
N ALA A 110 21.07 2.47 -3.61
CA ALA A 110 21.18 3.90 -3.32
C ALA A 110 20.09 4.72 -4.02
N ALA A 111 19.74 4.37 -5.26
CA ALA A 111 18.63 5.00 -5.97
C ALA A 111 17.28 4.76 -5.28
N LEU A 112 17.05 3.56 -4.72
CA LEU A 112 15.85 3.26 -3.92
C LEU A 112 15.83 4.05 -2.61
N ALA A 113 16.97 4.19 -1.93
CA ALA A 113 17.11 4.94 -0.69
C ALA A 113 16.85 6.45 -0.87
N ALA A 114 17.22 7.00 -2.03
CA ALA A 114 17.05 8.42 -2.36
C ALA A 114 15.65 8.76 -2.91
N ASP A 115 14.86 7.77 -3.30
CA ASP A 115 13.56 7.96 -3.94
C ASP A 115 12.48 8.30 -2.91
N LYS A 116 12.01 9.55 -2.93
CA LYS A 116 10.96 10.05 -2.00
C LYS A 116 9.59 9.40 -2.19
N ALA A 117 9.34 8.73 -3.32
CA ALA A 117 8.11 7.97 -3.55
C ALA A 117 8.12 6.62 -2.81
N VAL A 118 9.30 6.13 -2.42
CA VAL A 118 9.46 4.90 -1.64
C VAL A 118 9.15 5.20 -0.16
N PRO A 119 8.32 4.37 0.53
CA PRO A 119 8.06 4.56 1.96
C PRO A 119 9.36 4.52 2.79
N ALA A 120 9.46 5.35 3.84
CA ALA A 120 10.67 5.56 4.63
C ALA A 120 11.31 4.26 5.16
N LEU A 121 10.51 3.26 5.55
CA LEU A 121 11.00 1.97 6.01
C LEU A 121 11.83 1.25 4.92
N TYR A 122 11.37 1.30 3.68
CA TYR A 122 12.07 0.67 2.55
C TYR A 122 13.25 1.50 2.08
N GLN A 123 13.21 2.84 2.18
CA GLN A 123 14.37 3.68 1.93
C GLN A 123 15.51 3.34 2.89
N GLN A 124 15.22 3.17 4.18
CA GLN A 124 16.18 2.76 5.20
C GLN A 124 16.75 1.36 4.92
N ALA A 125 15.88 0.40 4.55
CA ALA A 125 16.33 -0.94 4.15
C ALA A 125 17.26 -0.88 2.92
N ALA A 126 16.91 -0.10 1.92
CA ALA A 126 17.72 0.09 0.72
C ALA A 126 19.07 0.75 1.04
N GLN A 127 19.10 1.73 1.94
CA GLN A 127 20.33 2.36 2.42
C GLN A 127 21.27 1.36 3.08
N LEU A 128 20.74 0.52 3.98
CA LEU A 128 21.51 -0.56 4.60
C LEU A 128 22.05 -1.54 3.57
N LEU A 129 21.20 -1.98 2.63
CA LEU A 129 21.60 -2.91 1.56
C LEU A 129 22.63 -2.30 0.60
N ALA A 130 22.56 -0.99 0.33
CA ALA A 130 23.60 -0.29 -0.45
C ALA A 130 24.95 -0.38 0.22
N VAL A 131 25.03 -0.12 1.53
CA VAL A 131 26.29 -0.24 2.29
C VAL A 131 26.79 -1.68 2.34
N MET A 132 25.91 -2.65 2.58
CA MET A 132 26.28 -4.09 2.62
C MET A 132 26.81 -4.60 1.28
N ASN A 133 26.43 -3.98 0.17
CA ASN A 133 26.85 -4.36 -1.19
C ASN A 133 27.89 -3.36 -1.75
N ALA A 134 28.47 -2.49 -0.92
CA ALA A 134 29.48 -1.55 -1.37
C ALA A 134 30.71 -2.29 -1.94
N PRO A 135 31.25 -1.86 -3.10
CA PRO A 135 32.43 -2.48 -3.69
C PRO A 135 33.66 -2.37 -2.80
N ALA A 136 34.61 -3.28 -2.97
CA ALA A 136 35.88 -3.20 -2.27
C ALA A 136 36.62 -1.90 -2.64
N GLY A 137 37.00 -1.13 -1.61
CA GLY A 137 37.68 0.16 -1.77
C GLY A 137 36.78 1.37 -1.70
N SER A 138 35.48 1.19 -1.40
CA SER A 138 34.57 2.29 -1.08
C SER A 138 35.06 3.06 0.14
N ASP A 139 34.76 4.37 0.18
CA ASP A 139 35.11 5.23 1.31
C ASP A 139 34.30 4.83 2.56
N ILE A 140 35.00 4.29 3.56
CA ILE A 140 34.42 3.85 4.82
C ILE A 140 33.75 5.01 5.57
N GLY A 141 34.32 6.22 5.51
CA GLY A 141 33.71 7.40 6.12
C GLY A 141 32.35 7.74 5.51
N ALA A 142 32.26 7.75 4.20
CA ALA A 142 31.02 7.98 3.48
C ALA A 142 29.94 6.91 3.79
N LEU A 143 30.36 5.64 3.91
CA LEU A 143 29.47 4.54 4.29
C LEU A 143 28.95 4.69 5.71
N GLN A 144 29.80 5.06 6.67
CA GLN A 144 29.39 5.33 8.05
C GLN A 144 28.45 6.53 8.14
N ASP A 145 28.76 7.62 7.44
CA ASP A 145 27.88 8.79 7.38
C ASP A 145 26.50 8.44 6.82
N SER A 146 26.45 7.58 5.81
CA SER A 146 25.18 7.13 5.24
C SER A 146 24.33 6.34 6.24
N LEU A 147 24.93 5.53 7.12
CA LEU A 147 24.23 4.75 8.15
C LEU A 147 23.88 5.57 9.40
N SER A 148 24.42 6.76 9.59
CA SER A 148 24.24 7.56 10.81
C SER A 148 22.77 7.74 11.20
N SER A 149 21.89 7.96 10.21
CA SER A 149 20.44 8.10 10.43
C SER A 149 19.74 6.82 10.90
N LEU A 150 20.35 5.65 10.70
CA LEU A 150 19.81 4.35 11.09
C LEU A 150 20.26 3.92 12.49
N VAL A 151 21.40 4.46 12.96
CA VAL A 151 22.01 4.15 14.28
C VAL A 151 21.24 4.82 15.42
N ASP A 152 20.63 6.00 15.19
CA ASP A 152 19.94 6.78 16.22
C ASP A 152 18.60 6.18 16.67
N GLY A 153 18.21 5.04 16.14
CA GLY A 153 17.02 4.29 16.51
C GLY A 153 16.23 3.78 15.30
N GLY A 154 15.33 2.86 15.56
CA GLY A 154 14.46 2.29 14.52
C GLY A 154 14.68 0.79 14.29
N PRO A 155 13.92 0.18 13.38
CA PRO A 155 13.92 -1.28 13.18
C PRO A 155 15.25 -1.82 12.63
N TRP A 156 16.07 -0.98 12.02
CA TRP A 156 17.34 -1.37 11.38
C TRP A 156 18.58 -1.09 12.24
N GLN A 157 18.40 -0.46 13.41
CA GLN A 157 19.51 -0.12 14.31
C GLN A 157 20.45 -1.30 14.64
N PRO A 158 19.97 -2.50 14.97
CA PRO A 158 20.85 -3.62 15.29
C PRO A 158 21.78 -3.99 14.14
N LEU A 159 21.26 -3.99 12.90
CA LEU A 159 22.03 -4.31 11.70
C LEU A 159 22.95 -3.18 11.26
N ALA A 160 22.63 -1.92 11.56
CA ALA A 160 23.45 -0.78 11.22
C ALA A 160 24.67 -0.63 12.15
N LEU A 161 24.67 -1.30 13.32
CA LEU A 161 25.74 -1.30 14.31
C LEU A 161 26.72 -2.48 14.13
N GLU A 162 26.40 -3.47 13.33
CA GLU A 162 27.28 -4.62 13.00
C GLU A 162 28.25 -4.26 11.86
#